data_9f781dbcf2c45a7abd9f59a5847952e4
#
_entry.id   9f781dbcf2c45a7abd9f59a5847952e4
#
_cell.length_a   1.000
_cell.length_b   1.000
_cell.length_c   1.000
_cell.angle_alpha   90.00
_cell.angle_beta   90.00
_cell.angle_gamma   90.00
#
_symmetry.space_group_name_H-M   'P 1'
#
loop_
_entity.id
_entity.type
_entity.pdbx_description
1 polymer ?
#
loop_
_entity_poly.entity_id
_entity_poly.type
_entity_poly.pdbx_seq_one_letter_code
_entity_poly.pdbx_strand_id
1 'polypeptide(L)'
;MRRALITGADGFVGQWLAKTLVAQGWQVTGTAWHGIPAVGTLSADEQRAITWEVGNLTAARDLGPMRALLGRANPEAIFHLAGMSYVPTVGDDPVTALETNVGVGIRLLEAVRAERAAVGLDPAILVVGSAEQYGRHPHEAMPLPETTPCAPRSFYGATKQAQEDFALAAARAHGLRIVTTRSFNHCGPGHAPIFLLPALIQRVREARRTGAATLPIGNTETVRDYLHVQDVVRAYLALIEGGRAGEAYNVCSGRGVTVGEVAALVIARSGVAVRFEQDPSLLRPADVPTLVGDNTKLCTHTGWAPTRTLTDIIDDHWHAAS
;
A
#
# COMPACT_ATOMS: atom_id res chain seq x y z
N MET A 1 -18.26 9.53 17.81
CA MET A 1 -17.05 9.75 16.98
C MET A 1 -16.56 8.38 16.56
N ARG A 2 -16.37 8.13 15.26
CA ARG A 2 -15.92 6.82 14.74
C ARG A 2 -14.46 6.56 15.15
N ARG A 3 -14.10 5.32 15.40
CA ARG A 3 -12.76 4.92 15.89
C ARG A 3 -12.09 4.00 14.86
N ALA A 4 -10.85 4.31 14.51
CA ALA A 4 -10.05 3.51 13.60
C ALA A 4 -8.75 3.04 14.25
N LEU A 5 -8.36 1.79 13.98
CA LEU A 5 -7.02 1.28 14.23
C LEU A 5 -6.30 1.13 12.89
N ILE A 6 -5.13 1.74 12.76
CA ILE A 6 -4.24 1.59 11.61
C ILE A 6 -2.96 0.90 12.07
N THR A 7 -2.74 -0.34 11.65
CA THR A 7 -1.42 -0.95 11.85
C THR A 7 -0.49 -0.50 10.73
N GLY A 8 0.75 -0.09 11.08
CA GLY A 8 1.69 0.50 10.12
C GLY A 8 1.31 1.95 9.73
N ALA A 9 0.77 2.70 10.70
CA ALA A 9 0.41 4.11 10.51
C ALA A 9 1.61 5.02 10.25
N ASP A 10 2.81 4.60 10.62
CA ASP A 10 4.09 5.26 10.35
C ASP A 10 4.57 5.10 8.89
N GLY A 11 4.01 4.14 8.14
CA GLY A 11 4.31 3.91 6.74
C GLY A 11 3.71 4.98 5.80
N PHE A 12 4.14 4.98 4.53
CA PHE A 12 3.72 5.94 3.51
C PHE A 12 2.19 6.07 3.40
N VAL A 13 1.49 4.97 3.10
CA VAL A 13 0.02 4.98 2.96
C VAL A 13 -0.66 5.17 4.32
N GLY A 14 -0.08 4.62 5.40
CA GLY A 14 -0.58 4.75 6.77
C GLY A 14 -0.70 6.20 7.22
N GLN A 15 0.30 7.03 6.93
CA GLN A 15 0.27 8.46 7.25
C GLN A 15 -0.82 9.21 6.47
N TRP A 16 -0.96 8.94 5.15
CA TRP A 16 -2.03 9.54 4.34
C TRP A 16 -3.42 9.13 4.80
N LEU A 17 -3.59 7.86 5.19
CA LEU A 17 -4.85 7.36 5.74
C LEU A 17 -5.16 8.02 7.09
N ALA A 18 -4.18 8.06 8.00
CA ALA A 18 -4.33 8.72 9.30
C ALA A 18 -4.70 10.21 9.16
N LYS A 19 -3.99 10.93 8.28
CA LYS A 19 -4.30 12.33 7.92
C LYS A 19 -5.75 12.50 7.47
N THR A 20 -6.20 11.65 6.56
CA THR A 20 -7.56 11.72 6.01
C THR A 20 -8.62 11.43 7.09
N LEU A 21 -8.40 10.40 7.92
CA LEU A 21 -9.32 10.03 8.98
C LEU A 21 -9.42 11.11 10.06
N VAL A 22 -8.29 11.70 10.47
CA VAL A 22 -8.25 12.82 11.43
C VAL A 22 -9.03 14.02 10.87
N ALA A 23 -8.80 14.38 9.59
CA ALA A 23 -9.54 15.47 8.93
C ALA A 23 -11.06 15.21 8.85
N GLN A 24 -11.48 13.94 8.81
CA GLN A 24 -12.89 13.52 8.84
C GLN A 24 -13.45 13.37 10.26
N GLY A 25 -12.68 13.74 11.30
CA GLY A 25 -13.12 13.70 12.69
C GLY A 25 -13.14 12.31 13.33
N TRP A 26 -12.37 11.34 12.81
CA TRP A 26 -12.21 10.04 13.46
C TRP A 26 -11.22 10.12 14.61
N GLN A 27 -11.43 9.30 15.63
CA GLN A 27 -10.39 8.96 16.61
C GLN A 27 -9.49 7.89 15.99
N VAL A 28 -8.21 8.21 15.80
CA VAL A 28 -7.25 7.32 15.16
C VAL A 28 -6.26 6.78 16.19
N THR A 29 -6.15 5.46 16.28
CA THR A 29 -5.03 4.77 16.93
C THR A 29 -4.14 4.23 15.83
N GLY A 30 -2.86 4.62 15.82
CA GLY A 30 -1.87 4.20 14.84
C GLY A 30 -0.75 3.41 15.48
N THR A 31 -0.36 2.26 14.90
CA THR A 31 0.86 1.58 15.35
C THR A 31 2.06 2.07 14.56
N ALA A 32 3.20 2.19 15.23
CA ALA A 32 4.49 2.53 14.64
C ALA A 32 5.58 1.58 15.13
N TRP A 33 6.46 1.12 14.23
CA TRP A 33 7.48 0.15 14.61
C TRP A 33 8.64 0.78 15.39
N HIS A 34 9.27 1.80 14.84
CA HIS A 34 10.50 2.39 15.39
C HIS A 34 10.27 3.73 16.11
N GLY A 35 9.07 4.25 16.08
CA GLY A 35 8.71 5.54 16.66
C GLY A 35 7.74 6.33 15.80
N ILE A 36 7.26 7.43 16.35
CA ILE A 36 6.39 8.35 15.62
C ILE A 36 7.17 8.94 14.45
N PRO A 37 6.62 8.94 13.22
CA PRO A 37 7.33 9.47 12.05
C PRO A 37 7.67 10.95 12.24
N ALA A 38 8.74 11.42 11.60
CA ALA A 38 9.07 12.84 11.57
C ALA A 38 7.93 13.66 10.91
N VAL A 39 7.85 14.93 11.23
CA VAL A 39 6.92 15.85 10.56
C VAL A 39 7.21 15.85 9.05
N GLY A 40 6.16 15.70 8.26
CA GLY A 40 6.25 15.58 6.81
C GLY A 40 4.87 15.41 6.20
N THR A 41 4.47 14.19 5.87
CA THR A 41 3.10 13.88 5.39
C THR A 41 2.04 14.28 6.43
N LEU A 42 2.32 13.96 7.71
CA LEU A 42 1.55 14.45 8.85
C LEU A 42 2.20 15.73 9.41
N SER A 43 1.41 16.78 9.59
CA SER A 43 1.81 17.96 10.38
C SER A 43 1.93 17.61 11.87
N ALA A 44 2.53 18.50 12.65
CA ALA A 44 2.66 18.31 14.09
C ALA A 44 1.28 18.22 14.80
N ASP A 45 0.27 18.97 14.31
CA ASP A 45 -1.09 18.93 14.86
C ASP A 45 -1.79 17.62 14.54
N GLU A 46 -1.67 17.13 13.30
CA GLU A 46 -2.21 15.84 12.90
C GLU A 46 -1.56 14.68 13.67
N GLN A 47 -0.25 14.75 13.91
CA GLN A 47 0.43 13.76 14.75
C GLN A 47 -0.08 13.73 16.19
N ARG A 48 -0.36 14.93 16.79
CA ARG A 48 -0.93 15.02 18.14
C ARG A 48 -2.37 14.51 18.22
N ALA A 49 -3.11 14.54 17.11
CA ALA A 49 -4.48 14.02 17.04
C ALA A 49 -4.55 12.50 16.95
N ILE A 50 -3.41 11.80 16.76
CA ILE A 50 -3.32 10.35 16.65
C ILE A 50 -2.82 9.78 17.99
N THR A 51 -3.50 8.75 18.50
CA THR A 51 -2.98 7.93 19.59
C THR A 51 -1.96 6.94 19.05
N TRP A 52 -0.68 7.13 19.37
CA TRP A 52 0.39 6.27 18.88
C TRP A 52 0.67 5.10 19.81
N GLU A 53 0.71 3.91 19.26
CA GLU A 53 1.16 2.66 19.89
C GLU A 53 2.50 2.24 19.26
N VAL A 54 3.59 2.58 19.93
CA VAL A 54 4.94 2.32 19.42
C VAL A 54 5.42 0.95 19.91
N GLY A 55 5.85 0.10 18.98
CA GLY A 55 6.41 -1.20 19.31
C GLY A 55 6.38 -2.20 18.17
N ASN A 56 7.12 -3.28 18.37
CA ASN A 56 7.22 -4.36 17.40
C ASN A 56 6.03 -5.33 17.56
N LEU A 57 5.12 -5.36 16.60
CA LEU A 57 3.97 -6.27 16.57
C LEU A 57 4.36 -7.75 16.40
N THR A 58 5.60 -8.05 15.98
CA THR A 58 6.10 -9.43 15.86
C THR A 58 6.70 -9.97 17.16
N ALA A 59 6.98 -9.11 18.15
CA ALA A 59 7.71 -9.48 19.36
C ALA A 59 6.94 -10.46 20.25
N ALA A 60 5.61 -10.38 20.26
CA ALA A 60 4.77 -11.30 21.06
C ALA A 60 4.26 -12.45 20.20
N ARG A 61 4.38 -13.67 20.74
CA ARG A 61 3.82 -14.88 20.11
C ARG A 61 2.40 -15.19 20.56
N ASP A 62 1.98 -14.69 21.73
CA ASP A 62 0.61 -14.81 22.24
C ASP A 62 -0.27 -13.62 21.79
N LEU A 63 -1.56 -13.71 22.05
CA LEU A 63 -2.55 -12.71 21.66
C LEU A 63 -2.70 -11.56 22.65
N GLY A 64 -2.06 -11.60 23.82
CA GLY A 64 -2.25 -10.63 24.90
C GLY A 64 -2.01 -9.19 24.47
N PRO A 65 -0.86 -8.85 23.88
CA PRO A 65 -0.58 -7.48 23.42
C PRO A 65 -1.56 -6.99 22.35
N MET A 66 -1.96 -7.84 21.40
CA MET A 66 -2.91 -7.49 20.36
C MET A 66 -4.31 -7.26 20.91
N ARG A 67 -4.76 -8.12 21.84
CA ARG A 67 -6.04 -7.92 22.54
C ARG A 67 -6.05 -6.66 23.39
N ALA A 68 -4.95 -6.35 24.08
CA ALA A 68 -4.80 -5.11 24.84
C ALA A 68 -4.86 -3.87 23.92
N LEU A 69 -4.21 -3.92 22.75
CA LEU A 69 -4.30 -2.87 21.72
C LEU A 69 -5.75 -2.68 21.26
N LEU A 70 -6.45 -3.78 20.93
CA LEU A 70 -7.86 -3.72 20.52
C LEU A 70 -8.76 -3.15 21.63
N GLY A 71 -8.53 -3.52 22.89
CA GLY A 71 -9.26 -3.00 24.03
C GLY A 71 -9.09 -1.49 24.23
N ARG A 72 -7.86 -0.96 24.06
CA ARG A 72 -7.59 0.48 24.14
C ARG A 72 -8.16 1.25 22.96
N ALA A 73 -7.97 0.75 21.76
CA ALA A 73 -8.42 1.41 20.52
C ALA A 73 -9.94 1.31 20.33
N ASN A 74 -10.56 0.23 20.79
CA ASN A 74 -11.98 -0.11 20.62
C ASN A 74 -12.48 0.26 19.21
N PRO A 75 -11.87 -0.26 18.13
CA PRO A 75 -12.06 0.24 16.78
C PRO A 75 -13.40 -0.22 16.17
N GLU A 76 -14.02 0.65 15.37
CA GLU A 76 -15.12 0.33 14.46
C GLU A 76 -14.60 -0.06 13.08
N ALA A 77 -13.38 0.40 12.74
CA ALA A 77 -12.66 0.03 11.53
C ALA A 77 -11.20 -0.29 11.83
N ILE A 78 -10.66 -1.33 11.20
CA ILE A 78 -9.25 -1.70 11.27
C ILE A 78 -8.69 -1.67 9.85
N PHE A 79 -7.59 -0.95 9.68
CA PHE A 79 -6.80 -0.93 8.45
C PHE A 79 -5.46 -1.61 8.73
N HIS A 80 -5.28 -2.81 8.21
CA HIS A 80 -4.05 -3.57 8.41
C HIS A 80 -3.08 -3.33 7.26
N LEU A 81 -2.19 -2.34 7.46
CA LEU A 81 -1.14 -1.94 6.51
C LEU A 81 0.26 -2.39 6.96
N ALA A 82 0.43 -2.78 8.22
CA ALA A 82 1.72 -3.23 8.74
C ALA A 82 2.29 -4.35 7.88
N GLY A 83 3.53 -4.19 7.43
CA GLY A 83 4.22 -5.17 6.62
C GLY A 83 5.47 -4.60 5.94
N MET A 84 6.36 -5.50 5.54
CA MET A 84 7.49 -5.19 4.69
C MET A 84 7.01 -5.14 3.24
N SER A 85 7.26 -4.02 2.53
CA SER A 85 6.71 -3.79 1.18
C SER A 85 7.76 -3.69 0.07
N TYR A 86 9.04 -3.50 0.42
CA TYR A 86 10.10 -3.39 -0.57
C TYR A 86 10.62 -4.78 -0.97
N VAL A 87 10.33 -5.18 -2.21
CA VAL A 87 10.58 -6.54 -2.73
C VAL A 87 12.01 -7.03 -2.50
N PRO A 88 13.09 -6.23 -2.75
CA PRO A 88 14.45 -6.67 -2.45
C PRO A 88 14.67 -7.01 -0.98
N THR A 89 14.29 -6.14 -0.05
CA THR A 89 14.47 -6.39 1.40
C THR A 89 13.71 -7.65 1.87
N VAL A 90 12.51 -7.89 1.31
CA VAL A 90 11.76 -9.13 1.58
C VAL A 90 12.50 -10.36 1.02
N GLY A 91 13.18 -10.20 -0.13
CA GLY A 91 14.01 -11.25 -0.74
C GLY A 91 15.24 -11.59 0.10
N ASP A 92 15.82 -10.59 0.74
CA ASP A 92 17.01 -10.75 1.57
C ASP A 92 16.70 -11.43 2.92
N ASP A 93 15.49 -11.20 3.49
CA ASP A 93 15.03 -11.82 4.74
C ASP A 93 13.58 -12.28 4.66
N PRO A 94 13.30 -13.40 3.97
CA PRO A 94 11.94 -13.90 3.78
C PRO A 94 11.29 -14.44 5.06
N VAL A 95 12.07 -14.84 6.05
CA VAL A 95 11.53 -15.33 7.34
C VAL A 95 10.93 -14.18 8.13
N THR A 96 11.67 -13.10 8.34
CA THR A 96 11.14 -11.89 9.00
C THR A 96 9.97 -11.30 8.22
N ALA A 97 10.04 -11.34 6.89
CA ALA A 97 8.93 -10.90 6.04
C ALA A 97 7.66 -11.73 6.22
N LEU A 98 7.78 -13.07 6.33
CA LEU A 98 6.65 -13.96 6.60
C LEU A 98 6.03 -13.65 7.98
N GLU A 99 6.86 -13.53 9.02
CA GLU A 99 6.39 -13.19 10.36
C GLU A 99 5.69 -11.84 10.41
N THR A 100 6.23 -10.84 9.72
CA THR A 100 5.68 -9.48 9.69
C THR A 100 4.41 -9.41 8.84
N ASN A 101 4.45 -9.90 7.59
CA ASN A 101 3.35 -9.73 6.65
C ASN A 101 2.19 -10.69 6.92
N VAL A 102 2.47 -11.90 7.41
CA VAL A 102 1.45 -12.93 7.64
C VAL A 102 1.17 -13.12 9.12
N GLY A 103 2.21 -13.34 9.92
CA GLY A 103 2.08 -13.66 11.35
C GLY A 103 1.37 -12.56 12.14
N VAL A 104 1.69 -11.28 11.89
CA VAL A 104 0.99 -10.15 12.54
C VAL A 104 -0.48 -10.12 12.14
N GLY A 105 -0.79 -10.32 10.86
CA GLY A 105 -2.16 -10.36 10.36
C GLY A 105 -2.98 -11.48 11.03
N ILE A 106 -2.44 -12.70 11.11
CA ILE A 106 -3.12 -13.83 11.77
C ILE A 106 -3.40 -13.48 13.25
N ARG A 107 -2.41 -12.97 13.99
CA ARG A 107 -2.60 -12.60 15.39
C ARG A 107 -3.66 -11.51 15.56
N LEU A 108 -3.70 -10.53 14.68
CA LEU A 108 -4.73 -9.48 14.68
C LEU A 108 -6.13 -10.08 14.50
N LEU A 109 -6.33 -10.95 13.50
CA LEU A 109 -7.62 -11.55 13.20
C LEU A 109 -8.08 -12.48 14.32
N GLU A 110 -7.18 -13.29 14.90
CA GLU A 110 -7.46 -14.14 16.05
C GLU A 110 -7.79 -13.32 17.31
N ALA A 111 -7.11 -12.20 17.53
CA ALA A 111 -7.43 -11.30 18.63
C ALA A 111 -8.81 -10.65 18.44
N VAL A 112 -9.16 -10.22 17.23
CA VAL A 112 -10.52 -9.71 16.92
C VAL A 112 -11.56 -10.79 17.17
N ARG A 113 -11.33 -12.02 16.72
CA ARG A 113 -12.23 -13.15 16.97
C ARG A 113 -12.46 -13.37 18.47
N ALA A 114 -11.38 -13.36 19.27
CA ALA A 114 -11.45 -13.52 20.72
C ALA A 114 -12.20 -12.36 21.40
N GLU A 115 -11.94 -11.11 21.02
CA GLU A 115 -12.62 -9.93 21.57
C GLU A 115 -14.10 -9.87 21.13
N ARG A 116 -14.42 -10.32 19.91
CA ARG A 116 -15.82 -10.45 19.47
C ARG A 116 -16.61 -11.43 20.38
N ALA A 117 -15.99 -12.55 20.72
CA ALA A 117 -16.62 -13.52 21.62
C ALA A 117 -16.71 -13.03 23.07
N ALA A 118 -15.72 -12.26 23.55
CA ALA A 118 -15.64 -11.83 24.93
C ALA A 118 -16.49 -10.56 25.23
N VAL A 119 -16.45 -9.57 24.32
CA VAL A 119 -17.03 -8.23 24.56
C VAL A 119 -17.85 -7.71 23.39
N GLY A 120 -18.07 -8.50 22.33
CA GLY A 120 -18.88 -8.10 21.17
C GLY A 120 -18.18 -7.13 20.20
N LEU A 121 -16.84 -7.01 20.24
CA LEU A 121 -16.10 -6.16 19.32
C LEU A 121 -16.19 -6.71 17.88
N ASP A 122 -16.80 -5.97 16.94
CA ASP A 122 -17.04 -6.40 15.56
C ASP A 122 -16.67 -5.33 14.53
N PRO A 123 -15.37 -4.98 14.38
CA PRO A 123 -14.93 -3.97 13.44
C PRO A 123 -15.05 -4.45 11.99
N ALA A 124 -15.21 -3.50 11.06
CA ALA A 124 -14.90 -3.74 9.65
C ALA A 124 -13.37 -3.75 9.48
N ILE A 125 -12.83 -4.72 8.75
CA ILE A 125 -11.38 -4.94 8.62
C ILE A 125 -10.99 -4.89 7.15
N LEU A 126 -10.03 -4.04 6.83
CA LEU A 126 -9.35 -4.03 5.53
C LEU A 126 -7.93 -4.53 5.70
N VAL A 127 -7.58 -5.58 4.94
CA VAL A 127 -6.23 -6.16 4.90
C VAL A 127 -5.58 -5.83 3.57
N VAL A 128 -4.45 -5.13 3.62
CA VAL A 128 -3.79 -4.62 2.42
C VAL A 128 -2.86 -5.66 1.80
N GLY A 129 -3.26 -6.19 0.64
CA GLY A 129 -2.46 -7.03 -0.22
C GLY A 129 -1.76 -6.22 -1.33
N SER A 130 -1.34 -6.92 -2.39
CA SER A 130 -0.53 -6.35 -3.48
C SER A 130 -0.84 -7.00 -4.82
N ALA A 131 -0.76 -6.24 -5.91
CA ALA A 131 -0.81 -6.77 -7.27
C ALA A 131 0.31 -7.78 -7.58
N GLU A 132 1.42 -7.77 -6.83
CA GLU A 132 2.49 -8.78 -6.93
C GLU A 132 2.01 -10.23 -6.67
N GLN A 133 0.83 -10.38 -6.06
CA GLN A 133 0.16 -11.69 -5.88
C GLN A 133 -0.18 -12.34 -7.21
N TYR A 134 -0.54 -11.56 -8.22
CA TYR A 134 -0.88 -12.10 -9.55
C TYR A 134 0.29 -12.79 -10.21
N GLY A 135 1.52 -12.26 -10.05
CA GLY A 135 2.68 -12.74 -10.78
C GLY A 135 2.59 -12.41 -12.28
N ARG A 136 3.08 -13.34 -13.14
CA ARG A 136 3.17 -13.10 -14.59
C ARG A 136 1.97 -13.68 -15.31
N HIS A 137 1.28 -12.83 -16.06
CA HIS A 137 0.21 -13.19 -16.99
C HIS A 137 0.53 -12.71 -18.40
N PRO A 138 -0.07 -13.29 -19.45
CA PRO A 138 0.03 -12.78 -20.82
C PRO A 138 -0.48 -11.35 -20.92
N HIS A 139 0.10 -10.56 -21.84
CA HIS A 139 -0.30 -9.16 -22.04
C HIS A 139 -1.80 -9.03 -22.39
N GLU A 140 -2.32 -9.99 -23.15
CA GLU A 140 -3.71 -10.07 -23.61
C GLU A 140 -4.72 -10.29 -22.46
N ALA A 141 -4.23 -10.74 -21.30
CA ALA A 141 -5.06 -10.90 -20.11
C ALA A 141 -5.30 -9.58 -19.35
N MET A 142 -4.58 -8.51 -19.72
CA MET A 142 -4.71 -7.21 -19.05
C MET A 142 -5.92 -6.42 -19.56
N PRO A 143 -6.63 -5.67 -18.70
CA PRO A 143 -6.42 -5.57 -17.26
C PRO A 143 -6.90 -6.80 -16.48
N LEU A 144 -6.21 -7.15 -15.36
CA LEU A 144 -6.49 -8.35 -14.56
C LEU A 144 -7.68 -8.14 -13.62
N PRO A 145 -8.80 -8.89 -13.76
CA PRO A 145 -9.85 -8.90 -12.75
C PRO A 145 -9.44 -9.75 -11.53
N GLU A 146 -10.15 -9.63 -10.41
CA GLU A 146 -9.87 -10.36 -9.17
C GLU A 146 -10.06 -11.89 -9.30
N THR A 147 -10.78 -12.34 -10.32
CA THR A 147 -10.95 -13.77 -10.67
C THR A 147 -9.70 -14.39 -11.28
N THR A 148 -8.73 -13.57 -11.70
CA THR A 148 -7.46 -14.06 -12.24
C THR A 148 -6.69 -14.81 -11.16
N PRO A 149 -6.21 -16.06 -11.43
CA PRO A 149 -5.43 -16.83 -10.48
C PRO A 149 -4.16 -16.08 -10.05
N CYS A 150 -3.85 -16.12 -8.77
CA CYS A 150 -2.59 -15.61 -8.24
C CYS A 150 -1.47 -16.64 -8.38
N ALA A 151 -0.32 -16.23 -8.88
CA ALA A 151 0.88 -17.04 -9.04
C ALA A 151 2.14 -16.20 -8.76
N PRO A 152 2.35 -15.79 -7.49
CA PRO A 152 3.39 -14.84 -7.12
C PRO A 152 4.79 -15.32 -7.51
N ARG A 153 5.62 -14.40 -7.99
CA ARG A 153 6.99 -14.64 -8.47
C ARG A 153 8.07 -14.16 -7.50
N SER A 154 7.68 -13.46 -6.45
CA SER A 154 8.56 -12.96 -5.40
C SER A 154 8.12 -13.44 -4.03
N PHE A 155 9.06 -13.51 -3.07
CA PHE A 155 8.70 -13.79 -1.66
C PHE A 155 7.69 -12.77 -1.13
N TYR A 156 7.82 -11.49 -1.53
CA TYR A 156 6.85 -10.47 -1.17
C TYR A 156 5.44 -10.82 -1.66
N GLY A 157 5.29 -11.11 -2.95
CA GLY A 157 4.01 -11.53 -3.51
C GLY A 157 3.44 -12.77 -2.82
N ALA A 158 4.31 -13.76 -2.50
CA ALA A 158 3.91 -14.96 -1.79
C ALA A 158 3.42 -14.67 -0.35
N THR A 159 4.10 -13.78 0.40
CA THR A 159 3.62 -13.38 1.74
C THR A 159 2.30 -12.63 1.66
N LYS A 160 2.09 -11.78 0.66
CA LYS A 160 0.82 -11.07 0.46
C LYS A 160 -0.31 -12.00 0.05
N GLN A 161 -0.03 -13.03 -0.76
CA GLN A 161 -1.02 -14.05 -1.09
C GLN A 161 -1.40 -14.87 0.16
N ALA A 162 -0.43 -15.32 0.94
CA ALA A 162 -0.71 -16.03 2.18
C ALA A 162 -1.54 -15.18 3.16
N GLN A 163 -1.20 -13.89 3.31
CA GLN A 163 -1.98 -12.96 4.14
C GLN A 163 -3.43 -12.85 3.68
N GLU A 164 -3.68 -12.73 2.36
CA GLU A 164 -5.04 -12.71 1.79
C GLU A 164 -5.78 -14.01 2.06
N ASP A 165 -5.14 -15.15 1.83
CA ASP A 165 -5.75 -16.47 2.01
C ASP A 165 -6.20 -16.71 3.47
N PHE A 166 -5.35 -16.36 4.45
CA PHE A 166 -5.70 -16.42 5.87
C PHE A 166 -6.83 -15.45 6.24
N ALA A 167 -6.79 -14.21 5.70
CA ALA A 167 -7.83 -13.22 5.97
C ALA A 167 -9.20 -13.67 5.43
N LEU A 168 -9.25 -14.14 4.18
CA LEU A 168 -10.49 -14.65 3.57
C LEU A 168 -10.97 -15.95 4.21
N ALA A 169 -10.06 -16.81 4.66
CA ALA A 169 -10.42 -18.00 5.44
C ALA A 169 -11.06 -17.62 6.78
N ALA A 170 -10.49 -16.64 7.50
CA ALA A 170 -11.04 -16.14 8.76
C ALA A 170 -12.42 -15.48 8.57
N ALA A 171 -12.62 -14.73 7.48
CA ALA A 171 -13.91 -14.17 7.13
C ALA A 171 -14.97 -15.28 6.95
N ARG A 172 -14.66 -16.32 6.17
CA ARG A 172 -15.58 -17.45 5.92
C ARG A 172 -15.84 -18.29 7.17
N ALA A 173 -14.79 -18.63 7.91
CA ALA A 173 -14.91 -19.54 9.05
C ALA A 173 -15.57 -18.90 10.28
N HIS A 174 -15.39 -17.61 10.48
CA HIS A 174 -15.79 -16.92 11.70
C HIS A 174 -16.78 -15.76 11.45
N GLY A 175 -17.17 -15.51 10.21
CA GLY A 175 -18.07 -14.40 9.86
C GLY A 175 -17.48 -13.02 10.20
N LEU A 176 -16.15 -12.87 10.17
CA LEU A 176 -15.49 -11.56 10.37
C LEU A 176 -15.72 -10.66 9.16
N ARG A 177 -15.92 -9.38 9.39
CA ARG A 177 -16.18 -8.39 8.36
C ARG A 177 -14.89 -7.94 7.68
N ILE A 178 -14.26 -8.86 6.94
CA ILE A 178 -12.94 -8.64 6.31
C ILE A 178 -13.10 -8.44 4.81
N VAL A 179 -12.47 -7.39 4.29
CA VAL A 179 -12.17 -7.22 2.85
C VAL A 179 -10.66 -7.20 2.67
N THR A 180 -10.18 -7.74 1.54
CA THR A 180 -8.77 -7.66 1.18
C THR A 180 -8.58 -6.81 -0.06
N THR A 181 -7.38 -6.23 -0.25
CA THR A 181 -7.07 -5.49 -1.46
C THR A 181 -5.88 -6.10 -2.17
N ARG A 182 -5.87 -6.01 -3.50
CA ARG A 182 -4.68 -6.19 -4.33
C ARG A 182 -4.32 -4.83 -4.88
N SER A 183 -3.50 -4.10 -4.10
CA SER A 183 -3.13 -2.72 -4.45
C SER A 183 -2.04 -2.72 -5.50
N PHE A 184 -2.26 -1.99 -6.61
CA PHE A 184 -1.28 -1.77 -7.67
C PHE A 184 -0.31 -0.65 -7.28
N ASN A 185 0.64 -0.31 -8.17
CA ASN A 185 1.63 0.69 -7.82
C ASN A 185 0.94 2.02 -7.50
N HIS A 186 1.35 2.63 -6.43
CA HIS A 186 0.82 3.92 -6.01
C HIS A 186 1.94 4.82 -5.52
N CYS A 187 1.78 6.10 -5.73
CA CYS A 187 2.78 7.08 -5.40
C CYS A 187 2.13 8.41 -4.98
N GLY A 188 2.93 9.28 -4.39
CA GLY A 188 2.58 10.63 -3.98
C GLY A 188 3.62 11.20 -3.03
N PRO A 189 3.43 12.42 -2.53
CA PRO A 189 4.35 13.04 -1.60
C PRO A 189 4.64 12.18 -0.37
N GLY A 190 5.90 12.11 0.03
CA GLY A 190 6.37 11.27 1.15
C GLY A 190 6.71 9.83 0.78
N HIS A 191 6.52 9.41 -0.48
CA HIS A 191 6.93 8.07 -0.92
C HIS A 191 8.46 7.99 -1.05
N ALA A 192 9.04 6.94 -0.48
CA ALA A 192 10.49 6.77 -0.40
C ALA A 192 11.16 6.60 -1.78
N PRO A 193 12.35 7.18 -2.01
CA PRO A 193 13.05 7.13 -3.30
C PRO A 193 13.74 5.79 -3.61
N ILE A 194 13.44 4.74 -2.86
CA ILE A 194 13.77 3.35 -3.20
C ILE A 194 12.80 2.77 -4.24
N PHE A 195 11.63 3.38 -4.43
CA PHE A 195 10.65 2.99 -5.42
C PHE A 195 10.83 3.78 -6.73
N LEU A 196 10.42 3.19 -7.86
CA LEU A 196 10.76 3.67 -9.20
C LEU A 196 10.43 5.15 -9.43
N LEU A 197 9.16 5.54 -9.29
CA LEU A 197 8.75 6.91 -9.62
C LEU A 197 9.39 7.97 -8.72
N PRO A 198 9.42 7.83 -7.39
CA PRO A 198 10.17 8.74 -6.53
C PRO A 198 11.68 8.77 -6.85
N ALA A 199 12.28 7.62 -7.20
CA ALA A 199 13.69 7.56 -7.58
C ALA A 199 13.98 8.33 -8.88
N LEU A 200 13.10 8.23 -9.90
CA LEU A 200 13.21 9.00 -11.13
C LEU A 200 13.14 10.50 -10.86
N ILE A 201 12.17 10.93 -10.05
CA ILE A 201 12.00 12.34 -9.66
C ILE A 201 13.25 12.85 -8.91
N GLN A 202 13.76 12.07 -7.96
CA GLN A 202 14.97 12.44 -7.23
C GLN A 202 16.19 12.55 -8.13
N ARG A 203 16.38 11.62 -9.09
CA ARG A 203 17.49 11.69 -10.05
C ARG A 203 17.39 12.93 -10.93
N VAL A 204 16.21 13.30 -11.39
CA VAL A 204 16.01 14.53 -12.20
C VAL A 204 16.26 15.79 -11.37
N ARG A 205 15.88 15.82 -10.08
CA ARG A 205 16.25 16.92 -9.18
C ARG A 205 17.77 17.04 -9.00
N GLU A 206 18.44 15.91 -8.84
CA GLU A 206 19.91 15.89 -8.73
C GLU A 206 20.57 16.32 -10.02
N ALA A 207 20.06 15.92 -11.20
CA ALA A 207 20.54 16.42 -12.48
C ALA A 207 20.39 17.94 -12.62
N ARG A 208 19.26 18.51 -12.16
CA ARG A 208 19.07 19.97 -12.11
C ARG A 208 20.14 20.67 -11.26
N ARG A 209 20.53 20.05 -10.14
CA ARG A 209 21.54 20.62 -9.23
C ARG A 209 22.97 20.49 -9.77
N THR A 210 23.28 19.37 -10.45
CA THR A 210 24.66 19.03 -10.89
C THR A 210 24.93 19.41 -12.33
N GLY A 211 23.91 19.69 -13.14
CA GLY A 211 24.04 19.91 -14.58
C GLY A 211 24.24 18.61 -15.39
N ALA A 212 23.94 17.46 -14.81
CA ALA A 212 24.05 16.17 -15.53
C ALA A 212 23.09 16.13 -16.72
N ALA A 213 23.61 15.77 -17.90
CA ALA A 213 22.82 15.70 -19.13
C ALA A 213 22.13 14.34 -19.33
N THR A 214 22.61 13.29 -18.65
CA THR A 214 22.08 11.90 -18.76
C THR A 214 21.90 11.27 -17.40
N LEU A 215 20.88 10.41 -17.28
CA LEU A 215 20.56 9.63 -16.08
C LEU A 215 20.35 8.16 -16.43
N PRO A 216 20.85 7.23 -15.61
CA PRO A 216 20.63 5.80 -15.88
C PRO A 216 19.18 5.39 -15.58
N ILE A 217 18.63 4.51 -16.42
CA ILE A 217 17.34 3.87 -16.24
C ILE A 217 17.44 2.39 -16.59
N GLY A 218 16.64 1.52 -15.94
CA GLY A 218 16.55 0.10 -16.26
C GLY A 218 15.66 -0.17 -17.47
N ASN A 219 14.84 -1.24 -17.39
CA ASN A 219 13.93 -1.61 -18.46
C ASN A 219 12.80 -0.59 -18.65
N THR A 220 12.77 0.08 -19.80
CA THR A 220 11.77 1.10 -20.15
C THR A 220 10.46 0.52 -20.67
N GLU A 221 10.45 -0.75 -21.11
CA GLU A 221 9.29 -1.41 -21.70
C GLU A 221 8.32 -2.00 -20.67
N THR A 222 8.73 -2.07 -19.41
CA THR A 222 7.89 -2.60 -18.34
C THR A 222 6.66 -1.70 -18.13
N VAL A 223 5.47 -2.32 -18.15
CA VAL A 223 4.18 -1.61 -17.99
C VAL A 223 3.67 -1.74 -16.56
N ARG A 224 3.29 -0.64 -15.94
CA ARG A 224 2.72 -0.58 -14.59
C ARG A 224 1.47 0.29 -14.56
N ASP A 225 0.59 -0.03 -13.62
CA ASP A 225 -0.58 0.76 -13.28
C ASP A 225 -0.25 1.61 -12.06
N TYR A 226 -0.36 2.94 -12.19
CA TYR A 226 -0.05 3.89 -11.12
C TYR A 226 -1.31 4.59 -10.64
N LEU A 227 -1.51 4.58 -9.32
CA LEU A 227 -2.59 5.28 -8.65
C LEU A 227 -2.03 6.34 -7.69
N HIS A 228 -2.70 7.46 -7.56
CA HIS A 228 -2.33 8.47 -6.57
C HIS A 228 -2.66 7.96 -5.15
N VAL A 229 -1.77 8.21 -4.17
CA VAL A 229 -1.97 7.74 -2.78
C VAL A 229 -3.28 8.22 -2.17
N GLN A 230 -3.75 9.43 -2.50
CA GLN A 230 -5.04 9.92 -2.02
C GLN A 230 -6.22 9.12 -2.59
N ASP A 231 -6.13 8.66 -3.84
CA ASP A 231 -7.13 7.77 -4.42
C ASP A 231 -7.11 6.39 -3.79
N VAL A 232 -5.91 5.88 -3.43
CA VAL A 232 -5.77 4.64 -2.65
C VAL A 232 -6.47 4.75 -1.30
N VAL A 233 -6.22 5.85 -0.56
CA VAL A 233 -6.88 6.09 0.73
C VAL A 233 -8.39 6.18 0.59
N ARG A 234 -8.89 6.88 -0.43
CA ARG A 234 -10.34 6.94 -0.74
C ARG A 234 -10.91 5.56 -1.06
N ALA A 235 -10.16 4.70 -1.78
CA ALA A 235 -10.56 3.33 -2.05
C ALA A 235 -10.66 2.49 -0.77
N TYR A 236 -9.70 2.63 0.15
CA TYR A 236 -9.73 1.92 1.43
C TYR A 236 -10.92 2.33 2.30
N LEU A 237 -11.23 3.63 2.34
CA LEU A 237 -12.42 4.13 3.05
C LEU A 237 -13.72 3.62 2.42
N ALA A 238 -13.82 3.69 1.10
CA ALA A 238 -14.98 3.19 0.36
C ALA A 238 -15.19 1.68 0.57
N LEU A 239 -14.11 0.89 0.65
CA LEU A 239 -14.16 -0.55 0.91
C LEU A 239 -14.59 -0.89 2.34
N ILE A 240 -14.17 -0.11 3.34
CA ILE A 240 -14.63 -0.28 4.72
C ILE A 240 -16.15 -0.02 4.84
N GLU A 241 -16.69 0.86 4.02
CA GLU A 241 -18.12 1.24 4.05
C GLU A 241 -18.99 0.38 3.14
N GLY A 242 -18.53 0.05 1.93
CA GLY A 242 -19.33 -0.61 0.90
C GLY A 242 -18.77 -1.93 0.36
N GLY A 243 -17.58 -2.34 0.80
CA GLY A 243 -16.99 -3.61 0.39
C GLY A 243 -17.72 -4.82 0.96
N ARG A 244 -17.80 -5.88 0.17
CA ARG A 244 -18.44 -7.15 0.61
C ARG A 244 -17.45 -7.98 1.40
N ALA A 245 -17.81 -8.34 2.63
CA ALA A 245 -16.97 -9.19 3.48
C ALA A 245 -16.67 -10.52 2.80
N GLY A 246 -15.43 -10.99 2.94
CA GLY A 246 -14.95 -12.22 2.32
C GLY A 246 -14.51 -12.07 0.86
N GLU A 247 -14.41 -10.84 0.34
CA GLU A 247 -13.98 -10.58 -1.04
C GLU A 247 -12.67 -9.79 -1.12
N ALA A 248 -11.91 -10.04 -2.21
CA ALA A 248 -10.74 -9.27 -2.58
C ALA A 248 -11.11 -8.19 -3.62
N TYR A 249 -10.38 -7.06 -3.63
CA TYR A 249 -10.60 -5.94 -4.54
C TYR A 249 -9.29 -5.41 -5.10
N ASN A 250 -9.25 -5.21 -6.41
CA ASN A 250 -8.16 -4.46 -7.04
C ASN A 250 -8.25 -2.98 -6.72
N VAL A 251 -7.16 -2.41 -6.22
CA VAL A 251 -7.03 -0.97 -6.02
C VAL A 251 -6.01 -0.45 -7.03
N CYS A 252 -6.50 0.05 -8.16
CA CYS A 252 -5.71 0.40 -9.35
C CYS A 252 -6.39 1.51 -10.15
N SER A 253 -5.65 2.13 -11.09
CA SER A 253 -6.20 3.13 -12.01
C SER A 253 -6.94 2.50 -13.19
N GLY A 254 -6.63 1.25 -13.53
CA GLY A 254 -7.12 0.57 -14.73
C GLY A 254 -6.32 0.91 -16.00
N ARG A 255 -5.20 1.64 -15.86
CA ARG A 255 -4.40 2.14 -16.99
C ARG A 255 -2.94 1.74 -16.85
N GLY A 256 -2.41 1.07 -17.86
CA GLY A 256 -1.00 0.74 -17.96
C GLY A 256 -0.22 1.89 -18.59
N VAL A 257 0.97 2.15 -18.05
CA VAL A 257 1.96 3.05 -18.63
C VAL A 257 3.33 2.40 -18.59
N THR A 258 4.14 2.58 -19.62
CA THR A 258 5.52 2.09 -19.63
C THR A 258 6.41 2.92 -18.72
N VAL A 259 7.49 2.31 -18.23
CA VAL A 259 8.53 3.03 -17.47
C VAL A 259 9.13 4.15 -18.31
N GLY A 260 9.26 3.95 -19.62
CA GLY A 260 9.73 4.97 -20.56
C GLY A 260 8.80 6.20 -20.62
N GLU A 261 7.48 5.98 -20.72
CA GLU A 261 6.47 7.06 -20.68
C GLU A 261 6.51 7.81 -19.36
N VAL A 262 6.61 7.08 -18.23
CA VAL A 262 6.76 7.71 -16.90
C VAL A 262 8.01 8.59 -16.85
N ALA A 263 9.16 8.09 -17.31
CA ALA A 263 10.41 8.82 -17.32
C ALA A 263 10.33 10.10 -18.21
N ALA A 264 9.75 9.97 -19.40
CA ALA A 264 9.53 11.09 -20.31
C ALA A 264 8.63 12.16 -19.68
N LEU A 265 7.56 11.74 -19.00
CA LEU A 265 6.64 12.64 -18.32
C LEU A 265 7.31 13.38 -17.16
N VAL A 266 8.15 12.69 -16.35
CA VAL A 266 8.93 13.32 -15.27
C VAL A 266 9.85 14.40 -15.82
N ILE A 267 10.58 14.14 -16.94
CA ILE A 267 11.42 15.14 -17.59
C ILE A 267 10.57 16.32 -18.05
N ALA A 268 9.50 16.08 -18.79
CA ALA A 268 8.64 17.13 -19.33
C ALA A 268 8.07 18.03 -18.22
N ARG A 269 7.62 17.44 -17.09
CA ARG A 269 7.06 18.20 -15.97
C ARG A 269 8.11 18.95 -15.16
N SER A 270 9.34 18.43 -15.09
CA SER A 270 10.44 19.06 -14.37
C SER A 270 11.02 20.31 -15.05
N GLY A 271 10.89 20.41 -16.37
CA GLY A 271 11.56 21.43 -17.19
C GLY A 271 13.10 21.31 -17.20
N VAL A 272 13.67 20.20 -16.75
CA VAL A 272 15.12 19.97 -16.71
C VAL A 272 15.58 19.38 -18.04
N ALA A 273 16.62 19.97 -18.63
CA ALA A 273 17.23 19.48 -19.88
C ALA A 273 18.13 18.27 -19.60
N VAL A 274 17.51 17.09 -19.49
CA VAL A 274 18.16 15.80 -19.19
C VAL A 274 17.49 14.70 -20.01
N ARG A 275 18.21 13.61 -20.27
CA ARG A 275 17.63 12.39 -20.87
C ARG A 275 17.97 11.17 -20.02
N PHE A 276 17.09 10.16 -20.06
CA PHE A 276 17.38 8.85 -19.51
C PHE A 276 18.10 7.98 -20.55
N GLU A 277 19.13 7.26 -20.12
CA GLU A 277 19.83 6.26 -20.92
C GLU A 277 19.76 4.90 -20.22
N GLN A 278 19.48 3.84 -21.01
CA GLN A 278 19.35 2.52 -20.46
C GLN A 278 20.70 2.01 -19.93
N ASP A 279 20.69 1.55 -18.68
CA ASP A 279 21.82 0.94 -18.00
C ASP A 279 21.54 -0.55 -17.79
N PRO A 280 22.29 -1.46 -18.46
CA PRO A 280 22.11 -2.90 -18.30
C PRO A 280 22.25 -3.40 -16.86
N SER A 281 23.02 -2.73 -16.00
CA SER A 281 23.18 -3.10 -14.59
C SER A 281 21.91 -2.93 -13.77
N LEU A 282 20.95 -2.13 -14.24
CA LEU A 282 19.65 -1.88 -13.61
C LEU A 282 18.53 -2.82 -14.11
N LEU A 283 18.84 -3.73 -15.04
CA LEU A 283 17.88 -4.72 -15.52
C LEU A 283 17.63 -5.80 -14.44
N ARG A 284 16.36 -6.11 -14.20
CA ARG A 284 15.96 -7.15 -13.24
C ARG A 284 15.41 -8.37 -13.99
N PRO A 285 16.08 -9.53 -13.96
CA PRO A 285 15.66 -10.74 -14.74
C PRO A 285 14.28 -11.28 -14.36
N ALA A 286 13.83 -11.05 -13.12
CA ALA A 286 12.56 -11.56 -12.60
C ALA A 286 11.38 -10.58 -12.75
N ASP A 287 11.55 -9.47 -13.47
CA ASP A 287 10.49 -8.46 -13.61
C ASP A 287 9.27 -9.02 -14.36
N VAL A 288 8.09 -8.71 -13.85
CA VAL A 288 6.81 -8.98 -14.53
C VAL A 288 6.65 -7.90 -15.62
N PRO A 289 6.57 -8.29 -16.92
CA PRO A 289 6.59 -7.30 -18.00
C PRO A 289 5.44 -6.30 -17.95
N THR A 290 4.21 -6.81 -17.68
CA THR A 290 2.99 -5.99 -17.67
C THR A 290 2.15 -6.36 -16.46
N LEU A 291 1.73 -5.35 -15.70
CA LEU A 291 0.85 -5.51 -14.55
C LEU A 291 -0.13 -4.34 -14.49
N VAL A 292 -1.37 -4.59 -14.94
CA VAL A 292 -2.48 -3.62 -14.99
C VAL A 292 -3.72 -4.28 -14.39
N GLY A 293 -4.44 -3.60 -13.52
CA GLY A 293 -5.62 -4.14 -12.83
C GLY A 293 -6.94 -3.65 -13.42
N ASP A 294 -7.97 -4.49 -13.26
CA ASP A 294 -9.36 -4.10 -13.50
C ASP A 294 -9.98 -3.65 -12.17
N ASN A 295 -10.43 -2.40 -12.08
CA ASN A 295 -11.07 -1.82 -10.90
C ASN A 295 -12.59 -1.82 -10.95
N THR A 296 -13.20 -2.45 -11.95
CA THR A 296 -14.66 -2.46 -12.18
C THR A 296 -15.43 -2.93 -10.95
N LYS A 297 -14.96 -3.96 -10.27
CA LYS A 297 -15.59 -4.50 -9.06
C LYS A 297 -15.62 -3.47 -7.93
N LEU A 298 -14.49 -2.81 -7.66
CA LEU A 298 -14.40 -1.75 -6.66
C LEU A 298 -15.35 -0.58 -7.01
N CYS A 299 -15.30 -0.11 -8.26
CA CYS A 299 -16.19 0.96 -8.75
C CYS A 299 -17.66 0.60 -8.57
N THR A 300 -18.05 -0.62 -8.98
CA THR A 300 -19.44 -1.07 -8.95
C THR A 300 -19.99 -1.22 -7.53
N HIS A 301 -19.18 -1.77 -6.60
CA HIS A 301 -19.65 -2.05 -5.25
C HIS A 301 -19.67 -0.80 -4.36
N THR A 302 -18.81 0.20 -4.64
CA THR A 302 -18.59 1.31 -3.70
C THR A 302 -18.86 2.68 -4.30
N GLY A 303 -19.04 2.79 -5.61
CA GLY A 303 -19.11 4.08 -6.31
C GLY A 303 -17.77 4.83 -6.37
N TRP A 304 -16.67 4.22 -5.91
CA TRP A 304 -15.34 4.82 -6.01
C TRP A 304 -14.87 4.89 -7.47
N ALA A 305 -14.11 5.90 -7.78
CA ALA A 305 -13.35 6.01 -9.03
C ALA A 305 -12.06 6.79 -8.80
N PRO A 306 -10.98 6.51 -9.56
CA PRO A 306 -9.77 7.32 -9.49
C PRO A 306 -10.07 8.74 -10.00
N THR A 307 -9.55 9.76 -9.32
CA THR A 307 -9.75 11.18 -9.66
C THR A 307 -8.46 11.89 -10.03
N ARG A 308 -7.32 11.29 -9.71
CA ARG A 308 -5.99 11.84 -9.97
C ARG A 308 -5.30 11.08 -11.09
N THR A 309 -4.57 11.80 -11.91
CA THR A 309 -3.81 11.27 -13.05
C THR A 309 -2.35 11.00 -12.65
N LEU A 310 -1.59 10.31 -13.54
CA LEU A 310 -0.14 10.18 -13.38
C LEU A 310 0.57 11.54 -13.36
N THR A 311 0.08 12.51 -14.11
CA THR A 311 0.59 13.89 -14.11
C THR A 311 0.44 14.51 -12.71
N ASP A 312 -0.73 14.35 -12.08
CA ASP A 312 -0.96 14.85 -10.72
C ASP A 312 -0.01 14.19 -9.70
N ILE A 313 0.26 12.89 -9.84
CA ILE A 313 1.22 12.17 -8.99
C ILE A 313 2.61 12.81 -9.09
N ILE A 314 3.06 13.08 -10.33
CA ILE A 314 4.39 13.64 -10.60
C ILE A 314 4.47 15.09 -10.09
N ASP A 315 3.47 15.90 -10.38
CA ASP A 315 3.42 17.31 -9.97
C ASP A 315 3.40 17.45 -8.44
N ASP A 316 2.51 16.72 -7.76
CA ASP A 316 2.41 16.75 -6.31
C ASP A 316 3.72 16.27 -5.66
N HIS A 317 4.35 15.22 -6.20
CA HIS A 317 5.63 14.75 -5.70
C HIS A 317 6.78 15.70 -6.00
N TRP A 318 6.78 16.33 -7.21
CA TRP A 318 7.79 17.32 -7.61
C TRP A 318 7.78 18.56 -6.72
N HIS A 319 6.60 19.04 -6.32
CA HIS A 319 6.45 20.27 -5.53
C HIS A 319 6.55 20.04 -4.00
N ALA A 320 6.25 18.84 -3.51
CA ALA A 320 6.22 18.56 -2.07
C ALA A 320 7.61 18.48 -1.40
N ALA A 321 8.69 18.43 -2.12
CA ALA A 321 10.02 18.17 -1.55
C ALA A 321 10.97 19.35 -1.73
N SER A 322 10.51 20.52 -1.45
CA SER A 322 11.35 21.74 -1.38
C SER A 322 11.79 21.98 0.05
#